data_159533e0b6a1ded044b1143692a72139
#
_entry.id   159533e0b6a1ded044b1143692a72139
#
_cell.length_a   1.000
_cell.length_b   1.000
_cell.length_c   1.000
_cell.angle_alpha   90.00
_cell.angle_beta   90.00
_cell.angle_gamma   90.00
#
_symmetry.space_group_name_H-M   'P 1'
#
loop_
_entity.id
_entity.type
_entity.pdbx_description
1 polymer ?
#
loop_
_entity_poly.entity_id
_entity_poly.type
_entity_poly.pdbx_seq_one_letter_code
_entity_poly.pdbx_strand_id
1 'polypeptide(L)'
;MKPKKERITRLDYCQYLLVSQINYTLTNYAEHTEKFSHDMANRYLLGDEVRPRLVWENVQSEVIPTPYGFLVFDDTVIDKNFSHNIELVRRQYSGNAHGVIKGIGVVTCVYVNPQLDRFWIIDYRIYDPDGDGKTKLVHLQDMLLNCVYQKGLAFWAVLMDSWYATKEIMLQIEKFGKIYYCPLKDNRQVDDSGGSQPYHRVDSLEWTEAEQQHGKVIKIKGFPAVHKVKVFRVVLSTQRTDYVVTNEMAQDNTQVVQAVCGFRWKVEQFHRETKQLTGIEGCQCRKARIVRNHIGCAILVWVHLKQVAHETQQTIYQVKHGLLSDYLRQQLKSPSVHMCLA
;
A
#
# COMPACT_ATOMS: atom_id res chain seq x y z
N MET A 1 37.48 14.09 -29.83
CA MET A 1 36.25 14.20 -29.01
C MET A 1 36.50 13.53 -27.66
N LYS A 2 36.30 14.21 -26.53
CA LYS A 2 36.34 13.55 -25.21
C LYS A 2 35.18 12.57 -25.16
N PRO A 3 35.36 11.32 -24.70
CA PRO A 3 34.26 10.36 -24.56
C PRO A 3 33.19 10.98 -23.69
N LYS A 4 31.92 10.88 -24.15
CA LYS A 4 30.77 11.38 -23.41
C LYS A 4 30.73 10.61 -22.09
N LYS A 5 30.91 11.31 -20.96
CA LYS A 5 30.92 10.69 -19.65
C LYS A 5 29.58 9.97 -19.46
N GLU A 6 29.58 8.65 -19.31
CA GLU A 6 28.39 7.85 -19.06
C GLU A 6 27.68 8.41 -17.82
N ARG A 7 26.35 8.55 -17.90
CA ARG A 7 25.51 9.04 -16.81
C ARG A 7 24.60 7.91 -16.36
N ILE A 8 24.43 7.76 -15.06
CA ILE A 8 23.45 6.83 -14.49
C ILE A 8 22.06 7.24 -14.98
N THR A 9 21.28 6.25 -15.40
CA THR A 9 19.87 6.39 -15.75
C THR A 9 18.99 5.77 -14.67
N ARG A 10 17.68 6.04 -14.73
CA ARG A 10 16.69 5.39 -13.87
C ARG A 10 16.69 3.88 -14.07
N LEU A 11 16.87 3.44 -15.31
CA LEU A 11 16.93 2.02 -15.64
C LEU A 11 18.12 1.34 -14.94
N ASP A 12 19.31 1.96 -14.95
CA ASP A 12 20.49 1.40 -14.28
C ASP A 12 20.26 1.24 -12.76
N TYR A 13 19.63 2.24 -12.15
CA TYR A 13 19.35 2.18 -10.71
C TYR A 13 18.24 1.18 -10.38
N CYS A 14 17.16 1.13 -11.16
CA CYS A 14 16.13 0.10 -11.00
C CYS A 14 16.69 -1.30 -11.24
N GLN A 15 17.57 -1.47 -12.25
CA GLN A 15 18.23 -2.75 -12.49
C GLN A 15 19.08 -3.20 -11.28
N TYR A 16 19.80 -2.27 -10.64
CA TYR A 16 20.50 -2.56 -9.40
C TYR A 16 19.56 -3.04 -8.30
N LEU A 17 18.46 -2.33 -8.05
CA LEU A 17 17.47 -2.73 -7.04
C LEU A 17 16.82 -4.08 -7.38
N LEU A 18 16.59 -4.35 -8.66
CA LEU A 18 16.02 -5.60 -9.14
C LEU A 18 16.92 -6.80 -8.83
N VAL A 19 18.23 -6.69 -9.09
CA VAL A 19 19.17 -7.81 -8.94
C VAL A 19 19.73 -7.95 -7.52
N SER A 20 19.79 -6.86 -6.75
CA SER A 20 20.26 -6.89 -5.35
C SER A 20 19.40 -7.80 -4.49
N GLN A 21 20.02 -8.61 -3.64
CA GLN A 21 19.33 -9.59 -2.80
C GLN A 21 19.37 -9.23 -1.30
N ILE A 22 20.43 -8.61 -0.83
CA ILE A 22 20.69 -8.41 0.61
C ILE A 22 20.94 -6.94 0.93
N ASN A 23 21.77 -6.27 0.14
CA ASN A 23 22.25 -4.91 0.41
C ASN A 23 21.82 -3.96 -0.71
N TYR A 24 21.07 -2.91 -0.37
CA TYR A 24 20.52 -1.95 -1.30
C TYR A 24 21.08 -0.53 -1.11
N THR A 25 22.28 -0.42 -0.53
CA THR A 25 22.96 0.87 -0.32
C THR A 25 23.65 1.36 -1.59
N LEU A 26 23.85 2.67 -1.71
CA LEU A 26 24.61 3.25 -2.82
C LEU A 26 26.09 2.81 -2.83
N THR A 27 26.64 2.51 -1.65
CA THR A 27 27.99 1.95 -1.53
C THR A 27 28.05 0.59 -2.19
N ASN A 28 27.11 -0.30 -1.86
CA ASN A 28 27.04 -1.62 -2.49
C ASN A 28 26.82 -1.53 -4.01
N TYR A 29 26.04 -0.55 -4.48
CA TYR A 29 25.89 -0.33 -5.91
C TYR A 29 27.22 0.05 -6.58
N ALA A 30 27.96 0.99 -5.98
CA ALA A 30 29.25 1.42 -6.49
C ALA A 30 30.33 0.32 -6.48
N GLU A 31 30.29 -0.58 -5.48
CA GLU A 31 31.22 -1.72 -5.38
C GLU A 31 30.97 -2.81 -6.43
N HIS A 32 29.72 -2.91 -6.93
CA HIS A 32 29.33 -3.95 -7.90
C HIS A 32 29.16 -3.41 -9.33
N THR A 33 29.57 -2.18 -9.60
CA THR A 33 29.56 -1.59 -10.94
C THR A 33 30.93 -1.01 -11.27
N GLU A 34 31.48 -1.34 -12.44
CA GLU A 34 32.72 -0.76 -12.94
C GLU A 34 32.54 0.66 -13.48
N LYS A 35 31.28 1.05 -13.77
CA LYS A 35 30.95 2.29 -14.49
C LYS A 35 30.67 3.47 -13.58
N PHE A 36 30.12 3.24 -12.39
CA PHE A 36 29.50 4.27 -11.59
C PHE A 36 30.05 4.31 -10.15
N SER A 37 30.41 5.51 -9.68
CA SER A 37 30.81 5.72 -8.30
C SER A 37 29.59 6.02 -7.41
N HIS A 38 29.78 5.88 -6.09
CA HIS A 38 28.81 6.28 -5.06
C HIS A 38 28.30 7.71 -5.29
N ASP A 39 29.19 8.66 -5.57
CA ASP A 39 28.84 10.07 -5.78
C ASP A 39 28.03 10.27 -7.06
N MET A 40 28.28 9.48 -8.09
CA MET A 40 27.47 9.52 -9.32
C MET A 40 26.04 9.05 -9.04
N ALA A 41 25.89 7.95 -8.29
CA ALA A 41 24.57 7.43 -7.90
C ALA A 41 23.82 8.43 -7.02
N ASN A 42 24.50 9.02 -6.05
CA ASN A 42 23.93 10.04 -5.16
C ASN A 42 23.46 11.27 -5.95
N ARG A 43 24.30 11.81 -6.86
CA ARG A 43 23.95 12.94 -7.74
C ARG A 43 22.82 12.61 -8.69
N TYR A 44 22.78 11.38 -9.24
CA TYR A 44 21.67 10.94 -10.08
C TYR A 44 20.36 10.99 -9.28
N LEU A 45 20.30 10.35 -8.11
CA LEU A 45 19.08 10.33 -7.28
C LEU A 45 18.67 11.72 -6.77
N LEU A 46 19.64 12.63 -6.59
CA LEU A 46 19.33 14.03 -6.23
C LEU A 46 18.74 14.79 -7.39
N GLY A 47 19.19 14.52 -8.62
CA GLY A 47 18.79 15.23 -9.85
C GLY A 47 17.57 14.66 -10.56
N ASP A 48 17.20 13.40 -10.31
CA ASP A 48 16.02 12.76 -10.93
C ASP A 48 14.73 13.18 -10.23
N GLU A 49 13.59 12.87 -10.86
CA GLU A 49 12.26 13.10 -10.31
C GLU A 49 11.32 11.95 -10.63
N VAL A 50 11.25 10.98 -9.69
CA VAL A 50 10.33 9.85 -9.76
C VAL A 50 9.03 10.22 -9.02
N ARG A 51 8.05 10.66 -9.80
CA ARG A 51 6.71 11.03 -9.28
C ARG A 51 5.76 9.83 -9.30
N PRO A 52 4.72 9.82 -8.45
CA PRO A 52 3.68 8.79 -8.49
C PRO A 52 3.03 8.58 -9.86
N ARG A 53 2.92 9.64 -10.65
CA ARG A 53 2.42 9.58 -12.04
C ARG A 53 3.24 8.61 -12.90
N LEU A 54 4.55 8.54 -12.71
CA LEU A 54 5.41 7.62 -13.45
C LEU A 54 5.07 6.16 -13.16
N VAL A 55 4.70 5.82 -11.92
CA VAL A 55 4.24 4.46 -11.58
C VAL A 55 2.96 4.15 -12.35
N TRP A 56 2.01 5.08 -12.40
CA TRP A 56 0.79 4.91 -13.18
C TRP A 56 1.10 4.72 -14.68
N GLU A 57 1.97 5.53 -15.26
CA GLU A 57 2.38 5.42 -16.67
C GLU A 57 3.00 4.06 -17.02
N ASN A 58 3.65 3.40 -16.05
CA ASN A 58 4.25 2.07 -16.23
C ASN A 58 3.28 0.92 -15.98
N VAL A 59 2.16 1.15 -15.28
CA VAL A 59 1.23 0.08 -14.90
C VAL A 59 -0.10 0.14 -15.66
N GLN A 60 -0.48 1.29 -16.21
CA GLN A 60 -1.80 1.51 -16.79
C GLN A 60 -2.18 0.55 -17.91
N SER A 61 -1.21 0.12 -18.74
CA SER A 61 -1.42 -0.85 -19.81
C SER A 61 -1.67 -2.28 -19.30
N GLU A 62 -1.25 -2.58 -18.05
CA GLU A 62 -1.41 -3.88 -17.41
C GLU A 62 -2.72 -4.00 -16.62
N VAL A 63 -3.30 -2.85 -16.25
CA VAL A 63 -4.56 -2.84 -15.48
C VAL A 63 -5.70 -3.34 -16.34
N ILE A 64 -6.41 -4.34 -15.86
CA ILE A 64 -7.63 -4.87 -16.49
C ILE A 64 -8.83 -4.36 -15.67
N PRO A 65 -9.44 -3.23 -16.06
CA PRO A 65 -10.54 -2.65 -15.31
C PRO A 65 -11.79 -3.50 -15.42
N THR A 66 -12.60 -3.50 -14.36
CA THR A 66 -13.91 -4.13 -14.31
C THR A 66 -14.88 -3.25 -13.53
N PRO A 67 -16.18 -3.20 -13.91
CA PRO A 67 -17.19 -2.51 -13.11
C PRO A 67 -17.28 -3.01 -11.67
N TYR A 68 -16.82 -4.24 -11.39
CA TYR A 68 -16.80 -4.86 -10.07
C TYR A 68 -15.45 -4.67 -9.33
N GLY A 69 -14.54 -3.85 -9.86
CA GLY A 69 -13.24 -3.60 -9.27
C GLY A 69 -13.30 -2.88 -7.93
N PHE A 70 -12.23 -2.99 -7.17
CA PHE A 70 -12.06 -2.28 -5.90
C PHE A 70 -10.87 -1.32 -5.96
N LEU A 71 -11.04 -0.14 -5.34
CA LEU A 71 -9.91 0.67 -4.90
C LEU A 71 -9.64 0.36 -3.44
N VAL A 72 -8.40 -0.01 -3.12
CA VAL A 72 -7.99 -0.33 -1.75
C VAL A 72 -6.96 0.67 -1.31
N PHE A 73 -7.24 1.36 -0.20
CA PHE A 73 -6.35 2.36 0.40
C PHE A 73 -5.82 1.88 1.74
N ASP A 74 -4.53 2.03 1.93
CA ASP A 74 -3.86 1.79 3.19
C ASP A 74 -2.54 2.56 3.24
N ASP A 75 -1.87 2.58 4.39
CA ASP A 75 -0.52 3.11 4.49
C ASP A 75 0.44 2.15 5.18
N THR A 76 1.70 2.33 4.87
CA THR A 76 2.78 1.62 5.55
C THR A 76 3.84 2.58 6.03
N VAL A 77 4.59 2.17 7.04
CA VAL A 77 5.75 2.91 7.53
C VAL A 77 7.01 2.16 7.11
N ILE A 78 7.87 2.84 6.34
CA ILE A 78 9.23 2.40 6.04
C ILE A 78 10.07 2.67 7.29
N ASP A 79 10.53 1.61 7.94
CA ASP A 79 11.27 1.71 9.21
C ASP A 79 12.62 2.42 9.02
N LYS A 80 12.88 3.40 9.85
CA LYS A 80 14.11 4.21 9.93
C LYS A 80 14.52 4.46 11.38
N ASN A 81 14.22 3.56 12.29
CA ASN A 81 14.47 3.73 13.73
C ASN A 81 15.93 4.07 14.05
N PHE A 82 16.86 3.51 13.30
CA PHE A 82 18.31 3.72 13.50
C PHE A 82 18.87 4.91 12.72
N SER A 83 18.00 5.69 12.04
CA SER A 83 18.41 6.83 11.23
C SER A 83 18.10 8.14 11.96
N HIS A 84 19.14 8.98 12.15
CA HIS A 84 18.99 10.20 12.95
C HIS A 84 18.77 11.48 12.12
N ASN A 85 19.09 11.47 10.81
CA ASN A 85 19.19 12.68 10.00
C ASN A 85 18.54 12.57 8.62
N ILE A 86 17.54 11.70 8.43
CA ILE A 86 16.79 11.60 7.18
C ILE A 86 15.63 12.59 7.20
N GLU A 87 15.57 13.51 6.24
CA GLU A 87 14.63 14.63 6.21
C GLU A 87 13.15 14.23 6.26
N LEU A 88 12.78 13.07 5.70
CA LEU A 88 11.39 12.56 5.66
C LEU A 88 10.98 11.74 6.89
N VAL A 89 11.92 11.43 7.78
CA VAL A 89 11.65 10.56 8.94
C VAL A 89 10.86 11.30 10.01
N ARG A 90 9.78 10.66 10.46
CA ARG A 90 8.91 11.16 11.52
C ARG A 90 8.54 10.06 12.50
N ARG A 91 8.20 10.45 13.71
CA ARG A 91 7.57 9.53 14.67
C ARG A 91 6.11 9.31 14.26
N GLN A 92 5.75 8.07 14.01
CA GLN A 92 4.39 7.69 13.64
C GLN A 92 4.09 6.27 14.05
N TYR A 93 2.80 5.95 14.22
CA TYR A 93 2.36 4.61 14.53
C TYR A 93 2.59 3.68 13.35
N SER A 94 3.13 2.50 13.62
CA SER A 94 3.30 1.41 12.64
C SER A 94 2.49 0.20 13.09
N GLY A 95 1.57 -0.26 12.25
CA GLY A 95 0.81 -1.48 12.50
C GLY A 95 1.72 -2.71 12.62
N ASN A 96 2.77 -2.80 11.81
CA ASN A 96 3.72 -3.93 11.86
C ASN A 96 4.54 -3.97 13.16
N ALA A 97 4.91 -2.80 13.69
CA ALA A 97 5.67 -2.69 14.93
C ALA A 97 4.78 -2.65 16.19
N HIS A 98 3.46 -2.60 16.01
CA HIS A 98 2.47 -2.39 17.07
C HIS A 98 2.80 -1.21 18.01
N GLY A 99 3.41 -0.16 17.46
CA GLY A 99 3.89 0.98 18.24
C GLY A 99 4.32 2.18 17.42
N VAL A 100 4.78 3.22 18.12
CA VAL A 100 5.31 4.43 17.49
C VAL A 100 6.79 4.23 17.17
N ILE A 101 7.13 4.29 15.89
CA ILE A 101 8.50 4.19 15.39
C ILE A 101 8.92 5.45 14.64
N LYS A 102 10.22 5.61 14.40
CA LYS A 102 10.77 6.57 13.45
C LYS A 102 10.73 5.96 12.05
N GLY A 103 10.05 6.58 11.12
CA GLY A 103 9.94 6.05 9.77
C GLY A 103 9.33 7.02 8.79
N ILE A 104 9.21 6.57 7.54
CA ILE A 104 8.62 7.34 6.44
C ILE A 104 7.28 6.71 6.10
N GLY A 105 6.20 7.48 6.26
CA GLY A 105 4.85 7.04 5.91
C GLY A 105 4.64 7.05 4.40
N VAL A 106 4.06 6.00 3.87
CA VAL A 106 3.67 5.90 2.45
C VAL A 106 2.22 5.48 2.37
N VAL A 107 1.35 6.38 1.91
CA VAL A 107 -0.06 6.09 1.64
C VAL A 107 -0.15 5.51 0.23
N THR A 108 -0.88 4.44 0.05
CA THR A 108 -0.95 3.68 -1.21
C THR A 108 -2.37 3.44 -1.65
N CYS A 109 -2.57 3.39 -2.96
CA CYS A 109 -3.80 2.99 -3.60
C CYS A 109 -3.52 1.83 -4.55
N VAL A 110 -4.15 0.69 -4.31
CA VAL A 110 -4.14 -0.43 -5.25
C VAL A 110 -5.50 -0.63 -5.88
N TYR A 111 -5.51 -1.00 -7.16
CA TYR A 111 -6.70 -1.45 -7.86
C TYR A 111 -6.76 -2.97 -7.82
N VAL A 112 -7.88 -3.53 -7.47
CA VAL A 112 -8.12 -4.98 -7.42
C VAL A 112 -9.20 -5.37 -8.42
N ASN A 113 -8.90 -6.34 -9.27
CA ASN A 113 -9.89 -7.03 -10.09
C ASN A 113 -10.23 -8.38 -9.41
N PRO A 114 -11.41 -8.50 -8.76
CA PRO A 114 -11.76 -9.69 -8.00
C PRO A 114 -12.03 -10.92 -8.88
N GLN A 115 -12.39 -10.72 -10.15
CA GLN A 115 -12.68 -11.81 -11.09
C GLN A 115 -11.41 -12.55 -11.51
N LEU A 116 -10.27 -11.83 -11.59
CA LEU A 116 -8.96 -12.35 -11.94
C LEU A 116 -8.08 -12.64 -10.73
N ASP A 117 -8.52 -12.27 -9.54
CA ASP A 117 -7.72 -12.24 -8.31
C ASP A 117 -6.38 -11.48 -8.47
N ARG A 118 -6.38 -10.45 -9.33
CA ARG A 118 -5.21 -9.63 -9.65
C ARG A 118 -5.33 -8.24 -9.05
N PHE A 119 -4.17 -7.65 -8.75
CA PHE A 119 -4.12 -6.28 -8.26
C PHE A 119 -2.89 -5.53 -8.77
N TRP A 120 -2.98 -4.20 -8.84
CA TRP A 120 -1.94 -3.28 -9.32
C TRP A 120 -1.84 -2.08 -8.40
N ILE A 121 -0.62 -1.65 -8.11
CA ILE A 121 -0.39 -0.34 -7.50
C ILE A 121 -0.70 0.75 -8.54
N ILE A 122 -1.59 1.66 -8.23
CA ILE A 122 -2.01 2.72 -9.18
C ILE A 122 -1.64 4.12 -8.73
N ASP A 123 -1.37 4.29 -7.45
CA ASP A 123 -0.91 5.55 -6.90
C ASP A 123 -0.25 5.36 -5.52
N TYR A 124 0.65 6.27 -5.13
CA TYR A 124 1.22 6.34 -3.79
C TYR A 124 1.53 7.79 -3.41
N ARG A 125 1.60 8.08 -2.11
CA ARG A 125 2.01 9.38 -1.58
C ARG A 125 2.96 9.18 -0.40
N ILE A 126 4.05 9.93 -0.39
CA ILE A 126 4.96 9.96 0.76
C ILE A 126 4.44 11.04 1.71
N TYR A 127 4.17 10.64 2.95
CA TYR A 127 3.66 11.52 3.98
C TYR A 127 4.74 12.49 4.45
N ASP A 128 4.62 13.74 4.06
CA ASP A 128 5.54 14.84 4.39
C ASP A 128 4.79 16.14 4.65
N PRO A 129 4.06 16.25 5.79
CA PRO A 129 3.20 17.38 6.08
C PRO A 129 3.95 18.72 6.20
N ASP A 130 5.26 18.72 6.50
CA ASP A 130 6.05 19.96 6.51
C ASP A 130 6.43 20.40 5.09
N GLY A 131 6.45 19.45 4.13
CA GLY A 131 6.79 19.75 2.74
C GLY A 131 5.59 20.17 1.90
N ASP A 132 4.43 19.52 2.07
CA ASP A 132 3.23 19.76 1.25
C ASP A 132 1.99 20.17 2.03
N GLY A 133 2.06 20.21 3.37
CA GLY A 133 0.94 20.59 4.25
C GLY A 133 -0.20 19.56 4.32
N LYS A 134 -0.04 18.38 3.73
CA LYS A 134 -1.12 17.39 3.58
C LYS A 134 -1.08 16.30 4.64
N THR A 135 -2.26 15.96 5.16
CA THR A 135 -2.44 14.77 5.98
C THR A 135 -2.57 13.50 5.12
N LYS A 136 -2.42 12.34 5.72
CA LYS A 136 -2.68 11.06 5.03
C LYS A 136 -4.12 10.98 4.46
N LEU A 137 -5.09 11.59 5.16
CA LEU A 137 -6.49 11.66 4.71
C LEU A 137 -6.61 12.50 3.43
N VAL A 138 -5.96 13.66 3.37
CA VAL A 138 -5.94 14.51 2.17
C VAL A 138 -5.25 13.80 1.01
N HIS A 139 -4.17 13.08 1.27
CA HIS A 139 -3.52 12.26 0.24
C HIS A 139 -4.45 11.19 -0.33
N LEU A 140 -5.22 10.49 0.53
CA LEU A 140 -6.23 9.53 0.06
C LEU A 140 -7.28 10.21 -0.80
N GLN A 141 -7.80 11.36 -0.37
CA GLN A 141 -8.80 12.12 -1.13
C GLN A 141 -8.27 12.54 -2.51
N ASP A 142 -7.04 13.03 -2.59
CA ASP A 142 -6.40 13.38 -3.87
C ASP A 142 -6.23 12.15 -4.78
N MET A 143 -5.81 11.01 -4.23
CA MET A 143 -5.66 9.76 -5.00
C MET A 143 -7.01 9.26 -5.50
N LEU A 144 -8.06 9.33 -4.69
CA LEU A 144 -9.42 8.96 -5.08
C LEU A 144 -9.93 9.85 -6.22
N LEU A 145 -9.74 11.18 -6.11
CA LEU A 145 -10.06 12.14 -7.18
C LEU A 145 -9.32 11.79 -8.47
N ASN A 146 -8.03 11.47 -8.38
CA ASN A 146 -7.22 11.08 -9.53
C ASN A 146 -7.72 9.77 -10.18
N CYS A 147 -8.17 8.79 -9.38
CA CYS A 147 -8.72 7.55 -9.90
C CYS A 147 -10.01 7.77 -10.69
N VAL A 148 -10.88 8.66 -10.21
CA VAL A 148 -12.17 8.96 -10.84
C VAL A 148 -11.97 9.83 -12.09
N TYR A 149 -11.26 10.96 -11.98
CA TYR A 149 -11.26 11.99 -13.01
C TYR A 149 -10.05 11.93 -13.97
N GLN A 150 -8.89 11.50 -13.49
CA GLN A 150 -7.68 11.50 -14.31
C GLN A 150 -7.39 10.13 -14.93
N LYS A 151 -7.60 9.07 -14.15
CA LYS A 151 -7.35 7.70 -14.62
C LYS A 151 -8.59 7.05 -15.25
N GLY A 152 -9.80 7.57 -14.95
CA GLY A 152 -11.05 7.05 -15.49
C GLY A 152 -11.28 5.57 -15.18
N LEU A 153 -10.82 5.11 -13.99
CA LEU A 153 -10.91 3.70 -13.64
C LEU A 153 -12.35 3.30 -13.33
N ALA A 154 -12.80 2.22 -13.96
CA ALA A 154 -14.03 1.57 -13.59
C ALA A 154 -13.81 0.79 -12.29
N PHE A 155 -14.59 1.07 -11.25
CA PHE A 155 -14.60 0.33 -9.99
C PHE A 155 -15.97 0.43 -9.32
N TRP A 156 -16.29 -0.56 -8.48
CA TRP A 156 -17.53 -0.63 -7.74
C TRP A 156 -17.41 0.03 -6.38
N ALA A 157 -16.41 -0.37 -5.60
CA ALA A 157 -16.31 0.07 -4.22
C ALA A 157 -14.88 0.43 -3.80
N VAL A 158 -14.81 1.18 -2.71
CA VAL A 158 -13.58 1.57 -2.01
C VAL A 158 -13.47 0.77 -0.72
N LEU A 159 -12.31 0.14 -0.50
CA LEU A 159 -11.97 -0.58 0.72
C LEU A 159 -10.87 0.20 1.46
N MET A 160 -11.02 0.36 2.75
CA MET A 160 -10.06 1.06 3.60
C MET A 160 -10.14 0.55 5.04
N ASP A 161 -9.13 0.85 5.85
CA ASP A 161 -9.15 0.49 7.25
C ASP A 161 -9.97 1.48 8.11
N SER A 162 -10.10 1.20 9.40
CA SER A 162 -10.87 2.02 10.35
C SER A 162 -10.27 3.42 10.57
N TRP A 163 -8.99 3.62 10.27
CA TRP A 163 -8.34 4.92 10.42
C TRP A 163 -8.80 5.90 9.34
N TYR A 164 -9.04 5.39 8.12
CA TYR A 164 -9.55 6.17 6.99
C TYR A 164 -11.07 6.30 6.96
N ALA A 165 -11.81 5.57 7.81
CA ALA A 165 -13.27 5.61 7.91
C ALA A 165 -13.77 6.93 8.52
N THR A 166 -13.43 8.07 7.93
CA THR A 166 -13.86 9.41 8.34
C THR A 166 -15.09 9.85 7.56
N LYS A 167 -15.86 10.75 8.18
CA LYS A 167 -17.04 11.35 7.55
C LYS A 167 -16.73 11.94 6.17
N GLU A 168 -15.65 12.69 6.07
CA GLU A 168 -15.25 13.40 4.87
C GLU A 168 -14.96 12.44 3.71
N ILE A 169 -14.24 11.36 3.97
CA ILE A 169 -13.89 10.34 2.96
C ILE A 169 -15.14 9.55 2.56
N MET A 170 -15.92 9.08 3.52
CA MET A 170 -17.12 8.29 3.26
C MET A 170 -18.12 9.08 2.41
N LEU A 171 -18.43 10.32 2.79
CA LEU A 171 -19.32 11.20 2.01
C LEU A 171 -18.75 11.59 0.65
N GLN A 172 -17.43 11.67 0.50
CA GLN A 172 -16.79 11.92 -0.80
C GLN A 172 -16.96 10.72 -1.73
N ILE A 173 -16.82 9.50 -1.25
CA ILE A 173 -17.05 8.27 -2.03
C ILE A 173 -18.50 8.23 -2.52
N GLU A 174 -19.47 8.56 -1.65
CA GLU A 174 -20.88 8.63 -2.00
C GLU A 174 -21.18 9.68 -3.09
N LYS A 175 -20.55 10.85 -3.02
CA LYS A 175 -20.66 11.90 -4.06
C LYS A 175 -20.22 11.42 -5.44
N PHE A 176 -19.35 10.43 -5.52
CA PHE A 176 -18.94 9.79 -6.77
C PHE A 176 -19.88 8.66 -7.21
N GLY A 177 -20.98 8.43 -6.48
CA GLY A 177 -21.88 7.32 -6.74
C GLY A 177 -21.22 5.96 -6.50
N LYS A 178 -20.26 5.91 -5.58
CA LYS A 178 -19.49 4.70 -5.26
C LYS A 178 -19.84 4.18 -3.89
N ILE A 179 -19.54 2.89 -3.70
CA ILE A 179 -19.77 2.18 -2.44
C ILE A 179 -18.46 2.16 -1.66
N TYR A 180 -18.56 2.08 -0.34
CA TYR A 180 -17.43 1.77 0.52
C TYR A 180 -17.72 0.59 1.43
N TYR A 181 -16.67 -0.13 1.81
CA TYR A 181 -16.65 -1.07 2.91
C TYR A 181 -15.45 -0.74 3.79
N CYS A 182 -15.72 -0.38 5.03
CA CYS A 182 -14.67 -0.05 5.99
C CYS A 182 -15.08 -0.42 7.41
N PRO A 183 -14.19 -0.98 8.23
CA PRO A 183 -14.47 -1.18 9.64
C PRO A 183 -14.53 0.16 10.37
N LEU A 184 -15.41 0.27 11.34
CA LEU A 184 -15.40 1.35 12.33
C LEU A 184 -14.47 0.98 13.49
N LYS A 185 -13.92 2.00 14.15
CA LYS A 185 -13.28 1.79 15.47
C LYS A 185 -14.33 1.40 16.49
N ASP A 186 -14.01 0.51 17.41
CA ASP A 186 -14.92 -0.04 18.42
C ASP A 186 -15.64 1.04 19.26
N ASN A 187 -14.96 2.16 19.49
CA ASN A 187 -15.51 3.28 20.24
C ASN A 187 -16.34 4.26 19.41
N ARG A 188 -16.58 3.98 18.10
CA ARG A 188 -17.37 4.86 17.24
C ARG A 188 -18.81 4.95 17.76
N GLN A 189 -19.32 6.17 17.90
CA GLN A 189 -20.66 6.44 18.39
C GLN A 189 -21.69 6.27 17.28
N VAL A 190 -22.69 5.42 17.51
CA VAL A 190 -23.74 5.06 16.54
C VAL A 190 -25.12 5.06 17.20
N ASP A 191 -26.17 5.15 16.40
CA ASP A 191 -27.58 5.06 16.81
C ASP A 191 -28.28 4.07 15.88
N ASP A 192 -28.84 3.00 16.45
CA ASP A 192 -29.67 1.99 15.76
C ASP A 192 -31.14 2.09 16.14
N SER A 193 -31.51 3.05 17.03
CA SER A 193 -32.88 3.26 17.53
C SER A 193 -33.72 4.22 16.69
N GLY A 194 -33.12 4.81 15.62
CA GLY A 194 -33.77 5.84 14.83
C GLY A 194 -33.88 7.21 15.51
N GLY A 195 -33.13 7.44 16.58
CA GLY A 195 -33.08 8.69 17.34
C GLY A 195 -33.92 8.65 18.63
N SER A 196 -34.47 7.49 19.00
CA SER A 196 -35.22 7.32 20.25
C SER A 196 -34.33 7.14 21.48
N GLN A 197 -33.05 6.80 21.26
CA GLN A 197 -32.05 6.60 22.32
C GLN A 197 -30.77 7.41 22.04
N PRO A 198 -29.96 7.67 23.09
CA PRO A 198 -28.66 8.30 22.92
C PRO A 198 -27.70 7.47 22.05
N TYR A 199 -26.77 8.14 21.37
CA TYR A 199 -25.67 7.44 20.69
C TYR A 199 -24.84 6.61 21.68
N HIS A 200 -24.49 5.41 21.28
CA HIS A 200 -23.64 4.50 22.05
C HIS A 200 -22.54 3.90 21.17
N ARG A 201 -21.60 3.18 21.76
CA ARG A 201 -20.45 2.60 21.05
C ARG A 201 -20.92 1.49 20.10
N VAL A 202 -20.27 1.37 18.93
CA VAL A 202 -20.61 0.33 17.95
C VAL A 202 -20.37 -1.09 18.49
N ASP A 203 -19.36 -1.27 19.36
CA ASP A 203 -19.07 -2.56 19.99
C ASP A 203 -20.08 -2.98 21.06
N SER A 204 -20.93 -2.05 21.53
CA SER A 204 -22.03 -2.31 22.47
C SER A 204 -23.39 -2.58 21.80
N LEU A 205 -23.44 -2.62 20.46
CA LEU A 205 -24.65 -2.96 19.73
C LEU A 205 -25.14 -4.38 20.08
N GLU A 206 -26.42 -4.52 20.39
CA GLU A 206 -27.08 -5.82 20.49
C GLU A 206 -27.43 -6.34 19.10
N TRP A 207 -27.35 -7.63 18.89
CA TRP A 207 -27.54 -8.27 17.60
C TRP A 207 -28.51 -9.44 17.70
N THR A 208 -29.61 -9.38 16.99
CA THR A 208 -30.47 -10.54 16.74
C THR A 208 -29.80 -11.48 15.72
N GLU A 209 -30.25 -12.73 15.64
CA GLU A 209 -29.74 -13.69 14.65
C GLU A 209 -29.92 -13.18 13.22
N ALA A 210 -31.06 -12.56 12.92
CA ALA A 210 -31.34 -11.96 11.61
C ALA A 210 -30.36 -10.81 11.30
N GLU A 211 -30.08 -9.93 12.26
CA GLU A 211 -29.15 -8.83 12.08
C GLU A 211 -27.69 -9.30 11.94
N GLN A 212 -27.32 -10.40 12.56
CA GLN A 212 -26.00 -11.00 12.36
C GLN A 212 -25.81 -11.50 10.91
N GLN A 213 -26.89 -11.97 10.27
CA GLN A 213 -26.86 -12.42 8.87
C GLN A 213 -27.01 -11.27 7.89
N HIS A 214 -27.93 -10.34 8.12
CA HIS A 214 -28.35 -9.34 7.15
C HIS A 214 -27.82 -7.95 7.42
N GLY A 215 -27.06 -7.74 8.50
CA GLY A 215 -26.60 -6.43 8.93
C GLY A 215 -27.70 -5.57 9.58
N LYS A 216 -27.30 -4.46 10.14
CA LYS A 216 -28.16 -3.52 10.87
C LYS A 216 -28.03 -2.11 10.32
N VAL A 217 -29.13 -1.40 10.15
CA VAL A 217 -29.14 0.01 9.72
C VAL A 217 -28.84 0.90 10.94
N ILE A 218 -27.85 1.77 10.78
CA ILE A 218 -27.42 2.69 11.85
C ILE A 218 -27.23 4.11 11.32
N LYS A 219 -27.20 5.07 12.25
CA LYS A 219 -26.64 6.41 12.03
C LYS A 219 -25.31 6.52 12.76
N ILE A 220 -24.35 7.21 12.15
CA ILE A 220 -23.05 7.50 12.76
C ILE A 220 -23.07 8.92 13.30
N LYS A 221 -22.67 9.12 14.55
CA LYS A 221 -22.59 10.45 15.17
C LYS A 221 -21.72 11.40 14.36
N GLY A 222 -22.25 12.62 14.12
CA GLY A 222 -21.56 13.65 13.37
C GLY A 222 -21.79 13.62 11.86
N PHE A 223 -22.47 12.61 11.31
CA PHE A 223 -22.96 12.60 9.93
C PHE A 223 -24.26 13.42 9.79
N PRO A 224 -24.70 13.74 8.53
CA PRO A 224 -25.99 14.42 8.32
C PRO A 224 -27.14 13.63 9.00
N ALA A 225 -28.13 14.35 9.52
CA ALA A 225 -29.20 13.76 10.37
C ALA A 225 -29.99 12.63 9.66
N VAL A 226 -30.13 12.73 8.33
CA VAL A 226 -30.85 11.73 7.51
C VAL A 226 -29.96 10.61 6.98
N HIS A 227 -28.64 10.74 7.15
CA HIS A 227 -27.66 9.79 6.63
C HIS A 227 -27.69 8.48 7.43
N LYS A 228 -27.90 7.39 6.73
CA LYS A 228 -27.90 6.04 7.28
C LYS A 228 -26.91 5.17 6.54
N VAL A 229 -26.31 4.24 7.24
CA VAL A 229 -25.43 3.20 6.69
C VAL A 229 -25.85 1.85 7.24
N LYS A 230 -25.38 0.80 6.59
CA LYS A 230 -25.59 -0.56 7.10
C LYS A 230 -24.30 -1.07 7.73
N VAL A 231 -24.39 -1.58 8.95
CA VAL A 231 -23.26 -2.16 9.68
C VAL A 231 -23.40 -3.68 9.73
N PHE A 232 -22.27 -4.36 9.60
CA PHE A 232 -22.14 -5.81 9.68
C PHE A 232 -21.13 -6.19 10.75
N ARG A 233 -21.48 -7.17 11.58
CA ARG A 233 -20.59 -7.74 12.57
C ARG A 233 -19.82 -8.91 11.96
N VAL A 234 -18.55 -8.68 11.60
CA VAL A 234 -17.68 -9.67 10.96
C VAL A 234 -16.72 -10.24 12.00
N VAL A 235 -16.91 -11.51 12.37
CA VAL A 235 -16.05 -12.22 13.33
C VAL A 235 -14.87 -12.83 12.56
N LEU A 236 -13.66 -12.29 12.76
CA LEU A 236 -12.44 -12.75 12.10
C LEU A 236 -11.71 -13.82 12.89
N SER A 237 -11.82 -13.78 14.22
CA SER A 237 -11.27 -14.77 15.15
C SER A 237 -12.00 -14.69 16.50
N THR A 238 -11.69 -15.59 17.43
CA THR A 238 -12.24 -15.56 18.79
C THR A 238 -11.94 -14.27 19.56
N GLN A 239 -10.94 -13.51 19.12
CA GLN A 239 -10.50 -12.28 19.81
C GLN A 239 -10.69 -11.02 18.96
N ARG A 240 -11.16 -11.14 17.70
CA ARG A 240 -11.31 -9.99 16.82
C ARG A 240 -12.64 -10.00 16.08
N THR A 241 -13.41 -8.96 16.31
CA THR A 241 -14.64 -8.64 15.56
C THR A 241 -14.45 -7.27 14.91
N ASP A 242 -14.71 -7.18 13.62
CA ASP A 242 -14.75 -5.93 12.89
C ASP A 242 -16.22 -5.51 12.66
N TYR A 243 -16.54 -4.24 12.89
CA TYR A 243 -17.84 -3.63 12.60
C TYR A 243 -17.76 -2.90 11.27
N VAL A 244 -18.05 -3.62 10.20
CA VAL A 244 -17.89 -3.09 8.82
C VAL A 244 -19.14 -2.33 8.41
N VAL A 245 -18.96 -1.10 7.98
CA VAL A 245 -20.06 -0.26 7.44
C VAL A 245 -19.97 -0.09 5.93
N THR A 246 -21.15 0.04 5.31
CA THR A 246 -21.31 0.33 3.89
C THR A 246 -22.51 1.26 3.66
N ASN A 247 -22.44 2.07 2.60
CA ASN A 247 -23.58 2.83 2.08
C ASN A 247 -24.46 2.01 1.11
N GLU A 248 -24.10 0.73 0.85
CA GLU A 248 -24.92 -0.19 0.04
C GLU A 248 -26.05 -0.76 0.90
N MET A 249 -27.19 -0.10 0.83
CA MET A 249 -28.36 -0.45 1.65
C MET A 249 -29.01 -1.77 1.23
N ALA A 250 -28.82 -2.20 -0.03
CA ALA A 250 -29.31 -3.48 -0.54
C ALA A 250 -28.45 -4.67 -0.12
N GLN A 251 -27.24 -4.43 0.38
CA GLN A 251 -26.39 -5.51 0.90
C GLN A 251 -27.05 -6.15 2.13
N ASP A 252 -27.25 -7.46 2.10
CA ASP A 252 -27.97 -8.20 3.14
C ASP A 252 -27.29 -9.50 3.58
N ASN A 253 -26.00 -9.65 3.25
CA ASN A 253 -25.25 -10.87 3.56
C ASN A 253 -23.88 -10.58 4.17
N THR A 254 -23.72 -10.92 5.44
CA THR A 254 -22.47 -10.73 6.21
C THR A 254 -21.30 -11.53 5.61
N GLN A 255 -21.53 -12.71 5.04
CA GLN A 255 -20.47 -13.50 4.44
C GLN A 255 -19.94 -12.83 3.16
N VAL A 256 -20.82 -12.22 2.36
CA VAL A 256 -20.42 -11.43 1.18
C VAL A 256 -19.60 -10.21 1.62
N VAL A 257 -20.03 -9.50 2.65
CA VAL A 257 -19.27 -8.36 3.21
C VAL A 257 -17.89 -8.81 3.69
N GLN A 258 -17.79 -9.95 4.39
CA GLN A 258 -16.52 -10.52 4.83
C GLN A 258 -15.61 -10.86 3.64
N ALA A 259 -16.15 -11.47 2.59
CA ALA A 259 -15.40 -11.79 1.37
C ALA A 259 -14.88 -10.52 0.67
N VAL A 260 -15.73 -9.47 0.56
CA VAL A 260 -15.33 -8.17 0.00
C VAL A 260 -14.20 -7.54 0.83
N CYS A 261 -14.34 -7.51 2.15
CA CYS A 261 -13.29 -7.00 3.04
C CYS A 261 -11.97 -7.78 2.93
N GLY A 262 -12.04 -9.06 2.57
CA GLY A 262 -10.87 -9.91 2.32
C GLY A 262 -9.96 -9.36 1.21
N PHE A 263 -10.49 -8.64 0.23
CA PHE A 263 -9.68 -8.00 -0.82
C PHE A 263 -8.79 -6.87 -0.30
N ARG A 264 -9.06 -6.33 0.89
CA ARG A 264 -8.18 -5.36 1.55
C ARG A 264 -6.78 -5.93 1.78
N TRP A 265 -6.65 -7.25 1.96
CA TRP A 265 -5.37 -7.93 2.11
C TRP A 265 -4.40 -7.71 0.93
N LYS A 266 -4.89 -7.35 -0.26
CA LYS A 266 -4.04 -7.10 -1.44
C LYS A 266 -3.09 -5.91 -1.26
N VAL A 267 -3.50 -4.86 -0.54
CA VAL A 267 -2.60 -3.74 -0.24
C VAL A 267 -1.55 -4.12 0.80
N GLU A 268 -1.91 -4.93 1.80
CA GLU A 268 -0.96 -5.45 2.78
C GLU A 268 0.06 -6.40 2.11
N GLN A 269 -0.39 -7.20 1.13
CA GLN A 269 0.49 -8.02 0.29
C GLN A 269 1.47 -7.15 -0.50
N PHE A 270 1.01 -6.06 -1.12
CA PHE A 270 1.87 -5.08 -1.80
C PHE A 270 2.94 -4.52 -0.85
N HIS A 271 2.56 -4.09 0.34
CA HIS A 271 3.49 -3.54 1.33
C HIS A 271 4.56 -4.56 1.72
N ARG A 272 4.14 -5.80 2.01
CA ARG A 272 5.05 -6.89 2.38
C ARG A 272 6.03 -7.23 1.25
N GLU A 273 5.51 -7.47 0.04
CA GLU A 273 6.31 -7.80 -1.14
C GLU A 273 7.33 -6.69 -1.46
N THR A 274 6.91 -5.43 -1.42
CA THR A 274 7.78 -4.29 -1.69
C THR A 274 8.90 -4.18 -0.67
N LYS A 275 8.61 -4.33 0.62
CA LYS A 275 9.63 -4.29 1.69
C LYS A 275 10.62 -5.44 1.58
N GLN A 276 10.17 -6.64 1.28
CA GLN A 276 11.02 -7.82 1.24
C GLN A 276 11.86 -7.95 -0.04
N LEU A 277 11.36 -7.44 -1.18
CA LEU A 277 11.94 -7.79 -2.48
C LEU A 277 12.64 -6.64 -3.21
N THR A 278 12.39 -5.37 -2.84
CA THR A 278 12.84 -4.23 -3.62
C THR A 278 13.86 -3.33 -2.92
N GLY A 279 14.14 -3.62 -1.65
CA GLY A 279 15.02 -2.79 -0.84
C GLY A 279 14.48 -1.39 -0.52
N ILE A 280 13.15 -1.18 -0.56
CA ILE A 280 12.51 0.12 -0.29
C ILE A 280 12.93 0.71 1.07
N GLU A 281 13.25 -0.13 2.04
CA GLU A 281 13.76 0.26 3.37
C GLU A 281 15.28 0.47 3.39
N GLY A 282 16.01 0.11 2.32
CA GLY A 282 17.48 0.07 2.30
C GLY A 282 18.17 1.42 2.16
N CYS A 283 17.51 2.46 1.68
CA CYS A 283 18.12 3.78 1.47
C CYS A 283 18.46 4.48 2.79
N GLN A 284 19.73 4.84 2.96
CA GLN A 284 20.24 5.58 4.13
C GLN A 284 20.57 7.05 3.82
N CYS A 285 20.20 7.54 2.63
CA CYS A 285 20.47 8.91 2.23
C CYS A 285 19.62 9.90 3.05
N ARG A 286 20.23 11.08 3.34
CA ARG A 286 19.60 12.07 4.22
C ARG A 286 18.58 12.96 3.51
N LYS A 287 18.81 13.28 2.23
CA LYS A 287 18.00 14.23 1.46
C LYS A 287 16.67 13.65 1.04
N ALA A 288 15.59 14.39 1.32
CA ALA A 288 14.21 14.00 0.98
C ALA A 288 14.06 13.62 -0.51
N ARG A 289 14.69 14.38 -1.41
CA ARG A 289 14.63 14.12 -2.85
C ARG A 289 15.18 12.74 -3.22
N ILE A 290 16.35 12.37 -2.66
CA ILE A 290 16.99 11.07 -2.91
C ILE A 290 16.11 9.94 -2.40
N VAL A 291 15.57 10.09 -1.20
CA VAL A 291 14.71 9.06 -0.59
C VAL A 291 13.40 8.90 -1.36
N ARG A 292 12.78 10.01 -1.82
CA ARG A 292 11.59 9.97 -2.68
C ARG A 292 11.85 9.19 -3.98
N ASN A 293 12.96 9.47 -4.62
CA ASN A 293 13.35 8.81 -5.87
C ASN A 293 13.67 7.32 -5.65
N HIS A 294 14.34 6.98 -4.55
CA HIS A 294 14.58 5.59 -4.18
C HIS A 294 13.27 4.82 -3.96
N ILE A 295 12.34 5.38 -3.19
CA ILE A 295 11.02 4.77 -2.94
C ILE A 295 10.28 4.56 -4.27
N GLY A 296 10.26 5.56 -5.14
CA GLY A 296 9.63 5.44 -6.45
C GLY A 296 10.27 4.36 -7.33
N CYS A 297 11.60 4.29 -7.37
CA CYS A 297 12.32 3.23 -8.10
C CYS A 297 12.03 1.85 -7.51
N ALA A 298 11.98 1.69 -6.19
CA ALA A 298 11.63 0.43 -5.54
C ALA A 298 10.21 -0.03 -5.90
N ILE A 299 9.25 0.90 -5.99
CA ILE A 299 7.88 0.58 -6.45
C ILE A 299 7.88 0.18 -7.93
N LEU A 300 8.63 0.85 -8.79
CA LEU A 300 8.77 0.46 -10.21
C LEU A 300 9.37 -0.94 -10.35
N VAL A 301 10.35 -1.29 -9.52
CA VAL A 301 10.92 -2.65 -9.49
C VAL A 301 9.86 -3.67 -9.08
N TRP A 302 9.03 -3.36 -8.08
CA TRP A 302 7.92 -4.25 -7.71
C TRP A 302 6.94 -4.44 -8.87
N VAL A 303 6.57 -3.36 -9.58
CA VAL A 303 5.69 -3.44 -10.76
C VAL A 303 6.27 -4.40 -11.78
N HIS A 304 7.55 -4.26 -12.13
CA HIS A 304 8.20 -5.15 -13.10
C HIS A 304 8.27 -6.60 -12.61
N LEU A 305 8.67 -6.85 -11.35
CA LEU A 305 8.68 -8.19 -10.77
C LEU A 305 7.28 -8.84 -10.79
N LYS A 306 6.24 -8.05 -10.54
CA LYS A 306 4.85 -8.52 -10.55
C LYS A 306 4.39 -8.90 -11.95
N GLN A 307 4.77 -8.09 -12.95
CA GLN A 307 4.52 -8.38 -14.35
C GLN A 307 5.17 -9.69 -14.78
N VAL A 308 6.48 -9.84 -14.54
CA VAL A 308 7.22 -11.09 -14.87
C VAL A 308 6.61 -12.29 -14.15
N ALA A 309 6.22 -12.13 -12.89
CA ALA A 309 5.56 -13.20 -12.13
C ALA A 309 4.24 -13.66 -12.80
N HIS A 310 3.46 -12.72 -13.32
CA HIS A 310 2.23 -13.04 -14.06
C HIS A 310 2.52 -13.72 -15.39
N GLU A 311 3.46 -13.22 -16.18
CA GLU A 311 3.85 -13.76 -17.49
C GLU A 311 4.41 -15.18 -17.37
N THR A 312 5.18 -15.44 -16.31
CA THR A 312 5.84 -16.74 -16.08
C THR A 312 5.04 -17.69 -15.21
N GLN A 313 3.86 -17.28 -14.72
CA GLN A 313 3.03 -18.04 -13.79
C GLN A 313 3.78 -18.48 -12.51
N GLN A 314 4.70 -17.62 -12.06
CA GLN A 314 5.48 -17.81 -10.83
C GLN A 314 5.00 -16.84 -9.75
N THR A 315 5.38 -17.10 -8.51
CA THR A 315 5.24 -16.11 -7.46
C THR A 315 6.33 -15.03 -7.62
N ILE A 316 6.05 -13.80 -7.18
CA ILE A 316 7.04 -12.72 -7.19
C ILE A 316 8.33 -13.09 -6.42
N TYR A 317 8.19 -13.94 -5.40
CA TYR A 317 9.32 -14.48 -4.64
C TYR A 317 10.17 -15.44 -5.47
N GLN A 318 9.55 -16.34 -6.23
CA GLN A 318 10.28 -17.26 -7.12
C GLN A 318 11.04 -16.47 -8.20
N VAL A 319 10.43 -15.45 -8.79
CA VAL A 319 11.11 -14.57 -9.75
C VAL A 319 12.32 -13.90 -9.11
N LYS A 320 12.16 -13.26 -7.96
CA LYS A 320 13.25 -12.55 -7.29
C LYS A 320 14.37 -13.48 -6.81
N HIS A 321 14.04 -14.58 -6.15
CA HIS A 321 15.02 -15.53 -5.64
C HIS A 321 15.65 -16.39 -6.73
N GLY A 322 14.94 -16.59 -7.85
CA GLY A 322 15.46 -17.29 -9.02
C GLY A 322 16.76 -16.69 -9.58
N LEU A 323 16.96 -15.37 -9.38
CA LEU A 323 18.18 -14.67 -9.80
C LEU A 323 19.48 -15.20 -9.11
N LEU A 324 19.34 -15.86 -7.95
CA LEU A 324 20.46 -16.49 -7.24
C LEU A 324 20.55 -18.00 -7.42
N SER A 325 19.58 -18.63 -8.05
CA SER A 325 19.48 -20.10 -8.09
C SER A 325 20.70 -20.75 -8.70
N ASP A 326 21.23 -20.21 -9.80
CA ASP A 326 22.38 -20.80 -10.48
C ASP A 326 23.67 -20.62 -9.66
N TYR A 327 23.83 -19.46 -9.03
CA TYR A 327 24.92 -19.24 -8.08
C TYR A 327 24.87 -20.25 -6.92
N LEU A 328 23.72 -20.43 -6.29
CA LEU A 328 23.54 -21.39 -5.19
C LEU A 328 23.82 -22.83 -5.64
N ARG A 329 23.30 -23.25 -6.81
CA ARG A 329 23.56 -24.57 -7.38
C ARG A 329 25.06 -24.79 -7.60
N GLN A 330 25.77 -23.78 -8.11
CA GLN A 330 27.21 -23.82 -8.32
C GLN A 330 27.96 -23.95 -6.99
N GLN A 331 27.61 -23.10 -5.98
CA GLN A 331 28.28 -23.14 -4.68
C GLN A 331 28.02 -24.42 -3.90
N LEU A 332 26.85 -25.03 -4.05
CA LEU A 332 26.57 -26.34 -3.43
C LEU A 332 27.32 -27.47 -4.14
N LYS A 333 27.55 -27.38 -5.44
CA LYS A 333 28.28 -28.38 -6.23
C LYS A 333 29.79 -28.24 -6.09
N SER A 334 30.28 -27.00 -6.06
CA SER A 334 31.72 -26.66 -5.98
C SER A 334 31.89 -25.38 -5.18
N PRO A 335 31.86 -25.46 -3.85
CA PRO A 335 31.90 -24.29 -2.99
C PRO A 335 33.22 -23.56 -3.09
N SER A 336 33.16 -22.22 -3.16
CA SER A 336 34.32 -21.33 -3.05
C SER A 336 34.81 -21.17 -1.59
N VAL A 337 33.93 -21.44 -0.63
CA VAL A 337 34.21 -21.46 0.81
C VAL A 337 33.66 -22.76 1.38
N HIS A 338 34.52 -23.54 2.04
CA HIS A 338 34.15 -24.81 2.64
C HIS A 338 33.82 -24.66 4.12
N MET A 339 32.72 -25.28 4.57
CA MET A 339 32.48 -25.44 6.01
C MET A 339 33.42 -26.51 6.56
N CYS A 340 34.12 -26.18 7.63
CA CYS A 340 34.87 -27.12 8.45
C CYS A 340 34.16 -27.29 9.80
N LEU A 341 33.77 -28.52 10.11
CA LEU A 341 33.23 -28.86 11.43
C LEU A 341 34.37 -29.53 12.22
N ALA A 342 34.46 -29.16 13.51
CA ALA A 342 35.43 -29.74 14.42
C ALA A 342 35.05 -31.16 14.86
#